data_47cba00ec0f2ea92c5cbc57826e55f7e
#
_entry.id   47cba00ec0f2ea92c5cbc57826e55f7e
#
_cell.length_a   1.000
_cell.length_b   1.000
_cell.length_c   1.000
_cell.angle_alpha   90.00
_cell.angle_beta   90.00
_cell.angle_gamma   90.00
#
_symmetry.space_group_name_H-M   'P 1'
#
loop_
_entity.id
_entity.type
_entity.pdbx_description
1 polymer ?
#
loop_
_entity_poly.entity_id
_entity_poly.type
_entity_poly.pdbx_seq_one_letter_code
_entity_poly.pdbx_strand_id
1 'polypeptide(L)'
;MQWAGLRSQAPVPTAVWTGPRPRTTRWPQGRFTAARRALVASAAASDANSSSNSPGRDEEREEVVQREKKEKAVASLLMRSQKYAMLKQQLAVAAQFEDYKEAARLRDSLRSFEEEEPVLRLRRLMKKAIAEERFEDAAKYRDELMILAPHSLLKCSSDATTLGIRVQVRSVYIESRSQPLKGQFFFAYRIRITNNSQRPVQLLRRHWIVTDGNGRTENIWGAGVVGEQPVIFPKTGFEYSSACPLSTPNGRMEGDFEMKHIDKAGSSTFNVAIAPFSLSILGDDNVLL
;
A
#
# COMPACT_ATOMS: atom_id res chain seq x y z
N MET A 1 -54.77 -13.49 -30.69
CA MET A 1 -55.33 -12.18 -30.30
C MET A 1 -54.83 -11.77 -28.94
N GLN A 2 -54.38 -10.58 -28.85
CA GLN A 2 -53.98 -9.71 -27.76
C GLN A 2 -52.51 -9.69 -27.32
N TRP A 3 -51.93 -8.63 -27.78
CA TRP A 3 -50.73 -7.96 -27.37
C TRP A 3 -50.91 -7.17 -26.08
N ALA A 4 -49.97 -7.26 -25.14
CA ALA A 4 -49.71 -6.24 -24.10
C ALA A 4 -48.38 -6.62 -23.46
N GLY A 5 -47.38 -5.80 -23.26
CA GLY A 5 -47.12 -4.39 -23.37
C GLY A 5 -45.75 -4.23 -22.76
N LEU A 6 -44.79 -3.80 -23.58
CA LEU A 6 -43.44 -3.38 -23.12
C LEU A 6 -43.55 -2.16 -22.22
N ARG A 7 -43.23 -2.29 -20.95
CA ARG A 7 -42.95 -1.13 -20.07
C ARG A 7 -41.50 -0.71 -20.27
N SER A 8 -41.35 0.41 -20.93
CA SER A 8 -40.16 1.23 -20.98
C SER A 8 -39.74 1.60 -19.54
N GLN A 9 -38.54 1.17 -19.14
CA GLN A 9 -37.90 1.68 -17.93
C GLN A 9 -37.26 3.02 -18.28
N ALA A 10 -37.70 4.08 -17.61
CA ALA A 10 -37.11 5.41 -17.70
C ALA A 10 -35.66 5.41 -17.16
N PRO A 11 -34.75 6.21 -17.75
CA PRO A 11 -33.40 6.34 -17.26
C PRO A 11 -33.37 6.99 -15.87
N VAL A 12 -32.62 6.40 -14.95
CA VAL A 12 -32.35 6.95 -13.63
C VAL A 12 -31.54 8.24 -13.81
N PRO A 13 -31.93 9.39 -13.22
CA PRO A 13 -31.16 10.60 -13.33
C PRO A 13 -29.84 10.47 -12.61
N THR A 14 -28.74 10.64 -13.32
CA THR A 14 -27.41 10.88 -12.76
C THR A 14 -27.43 12.23 -12.05
N ALA A 15 -27.54 12.23 -10.74
CA ALA A 15 -27.36 13.43 -9.93
C ALA A 15 -25.90 13.88 -10.08
N VAL A 16 -25.68 14.94 -10.84
CA VAL A 16 -24.42 15.68 -10.83
C VAL A 16 -24.37 16.42 -9.50
N TRP A 17 -23.55 15.91 -8.59
CA TRP A 17 -23.31 16.51 -7.29
C TRP A 17 -22.43 17.75 -7.46
N THR A 18 -23.01 18.94 -7.43
CA THR A 18 -22.32 20.22 -7.30
C THR A 18 -22.16 20.56 -5.82
N GLY A 19 -21.22 19.88 -5.18
CA GLY A 19 -20.81 20.20 -3.82
C GLY A 19 -19.73 21.28 -3.78
N PRO A 20 -19.62 22.05 -2.69
CA PRO A 20 -18.65 23.14 -2.56
C PRO A 20 -17.22 22.60 -2.65
N ARG A 21 -16.35 23.39 -3.29
CA ARG A 21 -14.93 23.08 -3.45
C ARG A 21 -14.30 22.70 -2.10
N PRO A 22 -13.52 21.61 -2.00
CA PRO A 22 -12.88 21.25 -0.75
C PRO A 22 -11.96 22.39 -0.32
N ARG A 23 -12.23 22.97 0.84
CA ARG A 23 -11.26 23.77 1.58
C ARG A 23 -10.03 22.91 1.77
N THR A 24 -8.89 23.40 1.34
CA THR A 24 -7.59 22.83 1.65
C THR A 24 -7.42 22.77 3.16
N THR A 25 -7.79 21.67 3.77
CA THR A 25 -7.46 21.39 5.17
C THR A 25 -5.98 21.09 5.20
N ARG A 26 -5.23 22.08 5.64
CA ARG A 26 -3.82 21.97 6.04
C ARG A 26 -3.74 20.90 7.13
N TRP A 27 -3.09 19.79 6.81
CA TRP A 27 -2.78 18.74 7.76
C TRP A 27 -1.95 19.33 8.93
N PRO A 28 -2.22 18.98 10.19
CA PRO A 28 -1.32 19.33 11.26
C PRO A 28 0.01 18.63 10.99
N GLN A 29 1.01 19.42 10.65
CA GLN A 29 2.41 18.97 10.65
C GLN A 29 2.74 18.68 12.11
N GLY A 30 2.81 17.39 12.45
CA GLY A 30 3.44 16.95 13.69
C GLY A 30 4.82 17.59 13.74
N ARG A 31 5.07 18.35 14.82
CA ARG A 31 6.37 18.98 15.10
C ARG A 31 7.41 17.86 15.24
N PHE A 32 8.12 17.59 14.17
CA PHE A 32 9.45 17.02 14.33
C PHE A 32 10.34 18.13 14.83
N THR A 33 10.75 18.05 16.09
CA THR A 33 11.69 18.96 16.72
C THR A 33 12.97 19.00 15.91
N ALA A 34 13.20 20.15 15.28
CA ALA A 34 14.46 20.51 14.67
C ALA A 34 15.48 20.76 15.80
N ALA A 35 16.30 19.76 16.06
CA ALA A 35 17.52 19.94 16.84
C ALA A 35 18.71 19.67 15.91
N ARG A 36 19.09 20.68 15.16
CA ARG A 36 20.46 20.93 14.69
C ARG A 36 20.51 22.28 13.97
N ARG A 37 20.72 23.29 14.78
CA ARG A 37 21.21 24.58 14.28
C ARG A 37 22.51 24.91 14.99
N ALA A 38 23.43 25.39 14.19
CA ALA A 38 24.66 26.11 14.53
C ALA A 38 25.89 25.26 14.85
N LEU A 39 26.84 25.30 13.93
CA LEU A 39 28.11 25.98 14.18
C LEU A 39 28.89 26.02 12.87
N VAL A 40 28.79 27.15 12.18
CA VAL A 40 29.82 27.60 11.24
C VAL A 40 30.29 28.93 11.78
N ALA A 41 31.47 28.96 12.33
CA ALA A 41 32.23 30.16 12.47
C ALA A 41 33.73 29.82 12.62
N SER A 42 34.50 30.35 11.69
CA SER A 42 35.89 30.81 11.86
C SER A 42 36.97 29.76 12.05
N ALA A 43 37.70 29.48 10.99
CA ALA A 43 39.10 29.01 11.06
C ALA A 43 40.02 30.09 10.56
N ALA A 44 40.78 30.67 11.44
CA ALA A 44 42.03 31.39 11.11
C ALA A 44 43.20 30.48 11.50
N ALA A 45 44.18 30.51 10.64
CA ALA A 45 45.37 29.69 10.58
C ALA A 45 46.19 29.56 11.87
N SER A 46 46.79 28.39 12.06
CA SER A 46 48.19 28.26 12.49
C SER A 46 48.67 26.82 12.31
N ASP A 47 49.81 26.68 11.63
CA ASP A 47 50.56 25.45 11.42
C ASP A 47 50.93 24.77 12.74
N ALA A 48 50.71 23.45 12.83
CA ALA A 48 51.56 22.56 13.61
C ALA A 48 51.30 21.10 13.19
N ASN A 49 52.31 20.50 12.63
CA ASN A 49 52.50 19.10 12.32
C ASN A 49 52.33 18.23 13.59
N SER A 50 51.31 17.40 13.66
CA SER A 50 51.29 16.23 14.52
C SER A 50 50.33 15.19 13.95
N SER A 51 50.87 14.06 13.54
CA SER A 51 50.15 12.87 13.11
C SER A 51 49.40 12.35 14.36
N SER A 52 48.11 12.60 14.41
CA SER A 52 47.20 11.92 15.32
C SER A 52 46.09 11.27 14.47
N ASN A 53 46.13 9.97 14.41
CA ASN A 53 45.10 9.12 13.86
C ASN A 53 43.82 9.33 14.70
N SER A 54 42.89 10.15 14.26
CA SER A 54 41.63 10.42 14.96
C SER A 54 40.59 9.37 14.51
N PRO A 55 40.03 8.54 15.40
CA PRO A 55 39.08 7.47 15.04
C PRO A 55 37.78 7.98 14.44
N GLY A 56 37.43 9.26 14.52
CA GLY A 56 36.20 9.82 13.99
C GLY A 56 36.14 10.04 12.46
N ARG A 57 37.27 10.02 11.77
CA ARG A 57 37.35 10.29 10.33
C ARG A 57 37.05 9.04 9.49
N ASP A 58 37.32 7.87 10.03
CA ASP A 58 37.04 6.61 9.37
C ASP A 58 35.56 6.21 9.54
N GLU A 59 34.96 6.49 10.69
CA GLU A 59 33.52 6.33 10.93
C GLU A 59 32.66 7.22 10.02
N GLU A 60 33.01 8.50 9.84
CA GLU A 60 32.31 9.39 8.92
C GLU A 60 32.43 8.93 7.47
N ARG A 61 33.58 8.37 7.05
CA ARG A 61 33.75 7.81 5.70
C ARG A 61 32.93 6.54 5.52
N GLU A 62 32.85 5.67 6.48
CA GLU A 62 32.03 4.47 6.43
C GLU A 62 30.54 4.83 6.38
N GLU A 63 30.07 5.80 7.15
CA GLU A 63 28.69 6.27 7.08
C GLU A 63 28.33 6.85 5.70
N VAL A 64 29.20 7.63 5.11
CA VAL A 64 29.00 8.19 3.75
C VAL A 64 28.92 7.07 2.71
N VAL A 65 29.84 6.09 2.76
CA VAL A 65 29.85 4.94 1.83
C VAL A 65 28.60 4.08 1.99
N GLN A 66 28.16 3.85 3.21
CA GLN A 66 26.92 3.10 3.49
C GLN A 66 25.68 3.85 2.99
N ARG A 67 25.66 5.16 3.15
CA ARG A 67 24.58 6.02 2.64
C ARG A 67 24.50 5.97 1.13
N GLU A 68 25.63 6.13 0.42
CA GLU A 68 25.67 6.04 -1.05
C GLU A 68 25.25 4.66 -1.56
N LYS A 69 25.68 3.57 -0.90
CA LYS A 69 25.25 2.21 -1.24
C LYS A 69 23.73 2.06 -1.09
N LYS A 70 23.18 2.60 -0.01
CA LYS A 70 21.73 2.57 0.26
C LYS A 70 20.96 3.38 -0.78
N GLU A 71 21.43 4.57 -1.14
CA GLU A 71 20.81 5.42 -2.17
C GLU A 71 20.82 4.75 -3.55
N LYS A 72 21.94 4.13 -3.95
CA LYS A 72 22.07 3.36 -5.21
C LYS A 72 21.13 2.14 -5.22
N ALA A 73 21.04 1.42 -4.12
CA ALA A 73 20.14 0.27 -3.99
C ALA A 73 18.65 0.67 -4.11
N VAL A 74 18.25 1.77 -3.46
CA VAL A 74 16.88 2.30 -3.53
C VAL A 74 16.57 2.79 -4.94
N ALA A 75 17.48 3.54 -5.58
CA ALA A 75 17.30 4.00 -6.95
C ALA A 75 17.14 2.83 -7.94
N SER A 76 17.99 1.80 -7.80
CA SER A 76 17.91 0.58 -8.61
C SER A 76 16.57 -0.16 -8.41
N LEU A 77 16.10 -0.30 -7.18
CA LEU A 77 14.82 -0.94 -6.86
C LEU A 77 13.65 -0.17 -7.48
N LEU A 78 13.69 1.17 -7.40
CA LEU A 78 12.66 2.03 -7.97
C LEU A 78 12.61 1.90 -9.49
N MET A 79 13.75 2.02 -10.19
CA MET A 79 13.80 1.86 -11.64
C MET A 79 13.29 0.49 -12.09
N ARG A 80 13.58 -0.56 -11.33
CA ARG A 80 13.09 -1.91 -11.61
C ARG A 80 11.57 -2.02 -11.40
N SER A 81 11.03 -1.41 -10.33
CA SER A 81 9.58 -1.41 -10.11
C SER A 81 8.81 -0.64 -11.17
N GLN A 82 9.35 0.48 -11.65
CA GLN A 82 8.79 1.26 -12.77
C GLN A 82 8.78 0.44 -14.06
N LYS A 83 9.90 -0.21 -14.39
CA LYS A 83 10.01 -1.08 -15.56
C LYS A 83 8.99 -2.23 -15.49
N TYR A 84 8.83 -2.84 -14.33
CA TYR A 84 7.86 -3.91 -14.12
C TYR A 84 6.42 -3.41 -14.33
N ALA A 85 6.04 -2.30 -13.71
CA ALA A 85 4.73 -1.69 -13.86
C ALA A 85 4.43 -1.31 -15.32
N MET A 86 5.41 -0.73 -16.02
CA MET A 86 5.31 -0.37 -17.44
C MET A 86 5.10 -1.59 -18.33
N LEU A 87 5.87 -2.66 -18.14
CA LEU A 87 5.71 -3.90 -18.92
C LEU A 87 4.32 -4.52 -18.70
N LYS A 88 3.82 -4.53 -17.46
CA LYS A 88 2.45 -5.01 -17.15
C LYS A 88 1.39 -4.17 -17.84
N GLN A 89 1.52 -2.85 -17.81
CA GLN A 89 0.58 -1.94 -18.46
C GLN A 89 0.59 -2.12 -19.98
N GLN A 90 1.76 -2.19 -20.60
CA GLN A 90 1.89 -2.41 -22.04
C GLN A 90 1.29 -3.76 -22.46
N LEU A 91 1.53 -4.82 -21.68
CA LEU A 91 0.93 -6.13 -21.93
C LEU A 91 -0.61 -6.08 -21.87
N ALA A 92 -1.17 -5.40 -20.87
CA ALA A 92 -2.61 -5.22 -20.74
C ALA A 92 -3.19 -4.45 -21.94
N VAL A 93 -2.51 -3.40 -22.40
CA VAL A 93 -2.91 -2.62 -23.58
C VAL A 93 -2.83 -3.48 -24.86
N ALA A 94 -1.73 -4.20 -25.08
CA ALA A 94 -1.58 -5.08 -26.23
C ALA A 94 -2.67 -6.18 -26.27
N ALA A 95 -3.00 -6.76 -25.12
CA ALA A 95 -4.09 -7.73 -24.99
C ALA A 95 -5.46 -7.12 -25.29
N GLN A 96 -5.72 -5.89 -24.86
CA GLN A 96 -6.98 -5.17 -25.12
C GLN A 96 -7.17 -4.85 -26.60
N PHE A 97 -6.07 -4.57 -27.32
CA PHE A 97 -6.10 -4.32 -28.78
C PHE A 97 -5.90 -5.59 -29.61
N GLU A 98 -5.92 -6.77 -28.98
CA GLU A 98 -5.74 -8.08 -29.64
C GLU A 98 -4.43 -8.21 -30.43
N ASP A 99 -3.41 -7.40 -30.10
CA ASP A 99 -2.07 -7.53 -30.67
C ASP A 99 -1.31 -8.66 -29.97
N TYR A 100 -1.64 -9.89 -30.37
CA TYR A 100 -1.07 -11.10 -29.78
C TYR A 100 0.44 -11.24 -29.98
N LYS A 101 0.99 -10.65 -31.06
CA LYS A 101 2.42 -10.70 -31.32
C LYS A 101 3.18 -9.82 -30.32
N GLU A 102 2.74 -8.59 -30.13
CA GLU A 102 3.34 -7.68 -29.16
C GLU A 102 3.07 -8.17 -27.73
N ALA A 103 1.88 -8.66 -27.44
CA ALA A 103 1.56 -9.28 -26.14
C ALA A 103 2.48 -10.45 -25.81
N ALA A 104 2.80 -11.32 -26.76
CA ALA A 104 3.75 -12.41 -26.56
C ALA A 104 5.16 -11.90 -26.25
N ARG A 105 5.64 -10.89 -27.01
CA ARG A 105 6.96 -10.28 -26.77
C ARG A 105 7.06 -9.64 -25.37
N LEU A 106 6.02 -8.91 -24.97
CA LEU A 106 5.95 -8.25 -23.66
C LEU A 106 5.85 -9.25 -22.51
N ARG A 107 5.08 -10.33 -22.70
CA ARG A 107 5.01 -11.45 -21.75
C ARG A 107 6.40 -12.07 -21.53
N ASP A 108 7.13 -12.32 -22.60
CA ASP A 108 8.47 -12.92 -22.51
C ASP A 108 9.47 -11.97 -21.85
N SER A 109 9.38 -10.66 -22.14
CA SER A 109 10.17 -9.63 -21.45
C SER A 109 9.81 -9.53 -19.97
N LEU A 110 8.53 -9.64 -19.60
CA LEU A 110 8.07 -9.65 -18.22
C LEU A 110 8.60 -10.87 -17.48
N ARG A 111 8.56 -12.03 -18.12
CA ARG A 111 9.07 -13.29 -17.56
C ARG A 111 10.59 -13.21 -17.30
N SER A 112 11.37 -12.66 -18.23
CA SER A 112 12.81 -12.44 -18.04
C SER A 112 13.07 -11.52 -16.85
N PHE A 113 12.30 -10.45 -16.73
CA PHE A 113 12.39 -9.53 -15.61
C PHE A 113 12.06 -10.22 -14.26
N GLU A 114 11.02 -11.05 -14.23
CA GLU A 114 10.63 -11.80 -13.02
C GLU A 114 11.70 -12.84 -12.61
N GLU A 115 12.46 -13.39 -13.56
CA GLU A 115 13.60 -14.28 -13.24
C GLU A 115 14.76 -13.53 -12.58
N GLU A 116 14.99 -12.27 -12.97
CA GLU A 116 16.07 -11.45 -12.42
C GLU A 116 15.75 -10.94 -11.00
N GLU A 117 14.45 -10.78 -10.65
CA GLU A 117 14.01 -10.28 -9.35
C GLU A 117 13.75 -11.41 -8.35
N PRO A 118 14.56 -11.53 -7.28
CA PRO A 118 14.46 -12.66 -6.35
C PRO A 118 13.06 -12.85 -5.75
N VAL A 119 12.40 -11.75 -5.35
CA VAL A 119 11.05 -11.80 -4.76
C VAL A 119 10.02 -12.30 -5.77
N LEU A 120 10.05 -11.78 -7.00
CA LEU A 120 9.10 -12.18 -8.05
C LEU A 120 9.36 -13.62 -8.50
N ARG A 121 10.63 -14.00 -8.66
CA ARG A 121 11.03 -15.35 -8.98
C ARG A 121 10.52 -16.35 -7.94
N LEU A 122 10.77 -16.10 -6.65
CA LEU A 122 10.32 -16.98 -5.57
C LEU A 122 8.80 -17.09 -5.51
N ARG A 123 8.07 -15.97 -5.69
CA ARG A 123 6.59 -15.98 -5.76
C ARG A 123 6.10 -16.86 -6.92
N ARG A 124 6.71 -16.73 -8.09
CA ARG A 124 6.37 -17.56 -9.26
C ARG A 124 6.67 -19.03 -9.03
N LEU A 125 7.86 -19.35 -8.49
CA LEU A 125 8.24 -20.73 -8.17
C LEU A 125 7.30 -21.36 -7.13
N MET A 126 6.92 -20.59 -6.09
CA MET A 126 5.94 -21.03 -5.11
C MET A 126 4.58 -21.33 -5.75
N LYS A 127 4.06 -20.42 -6.59
CA LYS A 127 2.78 -20.65 -7.31
C LYS A 127 2.84 -21.89 -8.20
N LYS A 128 3.96 -22.06 -8.93
CA LYS A 128 4.16 -23.23 -9.78
C LYS A 128 4.21 -24.52 -8.94
N ALA A 129 4.94 -24.52 -7.84
CA ALA A 129 5.02 -25.67 -6.94
C ALA A 129 3.66 -26.06 -6.35
N ILE A 130 2.84 -25.07 -5.98
CA ILE A 130 1.46 -25.30 -5.51
C ILE A 130 0.59 -25.91 -6.62
N ALA A 131 0.67 -25.39 -7.84
CA ALA A 131 -0.09 -25.91 -8.98
C ALA A 131 0.30 -27.34 -9.39
N GLU A 132 1.56 -27.72 -9.13
CA GLU A 132 2.11 -29.06 -9.35
C GLU A 132 2.02 -29.95 -8.11
N GLU A 133 1.33 -29.51 -7.04
CA GLU A 133 1.14 -30.21 -5.76
C GLU A 133 2.46 -30.54 -5.03
N ARG A 134 3.57 -29.86 -5.35
CA ARG A 134 4.88 -29.99 -4.71
C ARG A 134 4.95 -29.12 -3.45
N PHE A 135 4.21 -29.49 -2.42
CA PHE A 135 4.02 -28.65 -1.23
C PHE A 135 5.29 -28.43 -0.41
N GLU A 136 6.24 -29.38 -0.43
CA GLU A 136 7.55 -29.21 0.24
C GLU A 136 8.38 -28.09 -0.42
N ASP A 137 8.42 -28.05 -1.75
CA ASP A 137 9.11 -26.97 -2.47
C ASP A 137 8.38 -25.64 -2.28
N ALA A 138 7.06 -25.64 -2.32
CA ALA A 138 6.27 -24.44 -2.03
C ALA A 138 6.56 -23.88 -0.63
N ALA A 139 6.72 -24.76 0.39
CA ALA A 139 7.09 -24.35 1.74
C ALA A 139 8.49 -23.73 1.79
N LYS A 140 9.49 -24.30 1.11
CA LYS A 140 10.85 -23.73 1.01
C LYS A 140 10.82 -22.31 0.41
N TYR A 141 10.14 -22.14 -0.73
CA TYR A 141 10.02 -20.81 -1.39
C TYR A 141 9.28 -19.80 -0.53
N ARG A 142 8.25 -20.22 0.22
CA ARG A 142 7.56 -19.39 1.20
C ARG A 142 8.53 -18.92 2.30
N ASP A 143 9.30 -19.81 2.85
CA ASP A 143 10.20 -19.52 3.97
C ASP A 143 11.35 -18.60 3.51
N GLU A 144 11.88 -18.78 2.31
CA GLU A 144 12.84 -17.85 1.69
C GLU A 144 12.20 -16.46 1.47
N LEU A 145 10.94 -16.39 1.02
CA LEU A 145 10.21 -15.13 0.87
C LEU A 145 10.00 -14.44 2.21
N MET A 146 9.71 -15.19 3.28
CA MET A 146 9.53 -14.62 4.62
C MET A 146 10.82 -13.99 5.16
N ILE A 147 11.99 -14.49 4.78
CA ILE A 147 13.28 -13.91 5.14
C ILE A 147 13.59 -12.68 4.27
N LEU A 148 13.39 -12.79 2.96
CA LEU A 148 13.77 -11.75 2.00
C LEU A 148 12.82 -10.55 1.99
N ALA A 149 11.53 -10.80 2.10
CA ALA A 149 10.48 -9.78 2.05
C ALA A 149 9.24 -10.23 2.86
N PRO A 150 9.22 -10.05 4.18
CA PRO A 150 8.21 -10.59 5.10
C PRO A 150 6.75 -10.32 4.72
N HIS A 151 6.50 -9.19 4.04
CA HIS A 151 5.14 -8.77 3.65
C HIS A 151 4.79 -9.14 2.20
N SER A 152 5.70 -9.79 1.48
CA SER A 152 5.54 -10.12 0.06
C SER A 152 4.48 -11.17 -0.23
N LEU A 153 4.09 -11.96 0.76
CA LEU A 153 3.03 -12.97 0.65
C LEU A 153 1.61 -12.38 0.72
N LEU A 154 1.48 -11.16 1.23
CA LEU A 154 0.21 -10.46 1.28
C LEU A 154 -0.10 -9.80 -0.07
N LYS A 155 -1.38 -9.81 -0.43
CA LYS A 155 -1.88 -9.04 -1.57
C LYS A 155 -1.99 -7.56 -1.21
N CYS A 156 -1.94 -6.70 -2.21
CA CYS A 156 -2.29 -5.26 -2.07
C CYS A 156 -3.82 -5.06 -1.96
N SER A 157 -4.53 -6.10 -1.63
CA SER A 157 -5.98 -6.09 -1.39
C SER A 157 -6.33 -7.05 -0.27
N SER A 158 -7.38 -6.73 0.48
CA SER A 158 -7.96 -7.63 1.47
C SER A 158 -9.47 -7.56 1.48
N ASP A 159 -10.11 -8.59 2.03
CA ASP A 159 -11.55 -8.72 2.13
C ASP A 159 -11.87 -9.52 3.40
N ALA A 160 -12.60 -8.91 4.32
CA ALA A 160 -13.02 -9.55 5.56
C ALA A 160 -14.47 -9.20 5.87
N THR A 161 -15.17 -10.13 6.53
CA THR A 161 -16.54 -9.90 6.99
C THR A 161 -16.64 -10.23 8.48
N THR A 162 -17.08 -9.27 9.27
CA THR A 162 -17.32 -9.39 10.71
C THR A 162 -18.76 -9.03 11.02
N LEU A 163 -19.53 -9.93 11.61
CA LEU A 163 -20.94 -9.72 11.99
C LEU A 163 -21.82 -9.14 10.83
N GLY A 164 -21.55 -9.58 9.59
CA GLY A 164 -22.27 -9.12 8.41
C GLY A 164 -21.77 -7.79 7.84
N ILE A 165 -20.75 -7.16 8.43
CA ILE A 165 -20.08 -5.98 7.87
C ILE A 165 -18.86 -6.44 7.10
N ARG A 166 -18.86 -6.20 5.78
CA ARG A 166 -17.76 -6.55 4.89
C ARG A 166 -16.85 -5.34 4.67
N VAL A 167 -15.56 -5.52 4.85
CA VAL A 167 -14.54 -4.51 4.60
C VAL A 167 -13.62 -5.00 3.48
N GLN A 168 -13.59 -4.26 2.40
CA GLN A 168 -12.73 -4.51 1.25
C GLN A 168 -11.71 -3.38 1.15
N VAL A 169 -10.45 -3.73 0.95
CA VAL A 169 -9.34 -2.77 0.82
C VAL A 169 -8.59 -3.05 -0.46
N ARG A 170 -8.08 -1.98 -1.08
CA ARG A 170 -7.08 -2.05 -2.16
C ARG A 170 -6.07 -0.92 -1.97
N SER A 171 -4.79 -1.27 -2.01
CA SER A 171 -3.67 -0.32 -1.94
C SER A 171 -2.95 -0.20 -3.27
N VAL A 172 -2.33 0.96 -3.49
CA VAL A 172 -1.50 1.25 -4.66
C VAL A 172 -0.37 2.21 -4.30
N TYR A 173 0.79 2.01 -4.87
CA TYR A 173 1.92 2.92 -4.74
C TYR A 173 1.69 4.19 -5.54
N ILE A 174 1.96 5.37 -4.93
CA ILE A 174 1.84 6.69 -5.57
C ILE A 174 3.23 7.26 -5.82
N GLU A 175 3.75 7.00 -7.00
CA GLU A 175 5.08 7.43 -7.40
C GLU A 175 5.23 8.95 -7.37
N SER A 176 4.27 9.69 -7.91
CA SER A 176 4.31 11.16 -8.02
C SER A 176 4.37 11.90 -6.67
N ARG A 177 4.01 11.24 -5.57
CA ARG A 177 4.07 11.77 -4.21
C ARG A 177 5.22 11.21 -3.39
N SER A 178 5.93 10.22 -3.89
CA SER A 178 7.01 9.54 -3.21
C SER A 178 8.35 10.22 -3.46
N GLN A 179 9.25 10.15 -2.48
CA GLN A 179 10.64 10.59 -2.57
C GLN A 179 11.56 9.47 -2.05
N PRO A 180 11.77 8.41 -2.82
CA PRO A 180 12.48 7.20 -2.38
C PRO A 180 13.90 7.46 -1.90
N LEU A 181 14.61 8.41 -2.50
CA LEU A 181 15.96 8.82 -2.07
C LEU A 181 15.97 9.42 -0.66
N LYS A 182 14.83 9.97 -0.20
CA LYS A 182 14.65 10.44 1.16
C LYS A 182 13.98 9.40 2.08
N GLY A 183 13.78 8.16 1.59
CA GLY A 183 13.08 7.13 2.32
C GLY A 183 11.60 7.46 2.55
N GLN A 184 10.93 8.07 1.57
CA GLN A 184 9.52 8.42 1.65
C GLN A 184 8.74 7.74 0.53
N PHE A 185 7.95 6.75 0.89
CA PHE A 185 7.12 5.98 -0.02
C PHE A 185 5.65 6.22 0.34
N PHE A 186 4.84 6.71 -0.61
CA PHE A 186 3.44 6.98 -0.40
C PHE A 186 2.57 5.91 -1.04
N PHE A 187 1.67 5.34 -0.25
CA PHE A 187 0.70 4.36 -0.70
C PHE A 187 -0.70 4.92 -0.47
N ALA A 188 -1.50 5.02 -1.54
CA ALA A 188 -2.92 5.25 -1.39
C ALA A 188 -3.62 3.93 -1.12
N TYR A 189 -4.71 3.99 -0.36
CA TYR A 189 -5.60 2.86 -0.19
C TYR A 189 -7.06 3.32 -0.27
N ARG A 190 -7.88 2.47 -0.83
CA ARG A 190 -9.33 2.64 -0.95
C ARG A 190 -10.00 1.55 -0.13
N ILE A 191 -10.98 1.96 0.67
CA ILE A 191 -11.75 1.08 1.53
C ILE A 191 -13.21 1.18 1.15
N ARG A 192 -13.83 0.01 1.01
CA ARG A 192 -15.27 -0.12 0.85
C ARG A 192 -15.82 -0.93 2.00
N ILE A 193 -16.74 -0.35 2.76
CA ILE A 193 -17.44 -0.97 3.87
C ILE A 193 -18.86 -1.24 3.42
N THR A 194 -19.33 -2.49 3.46
CA THR A 194 -20.69 -2.87 3.07
C THR A 194 -21.40 -3.51 4.25
N ASN A 195 -22.57 -2.99 4.59
CA ASN A 195 -23.38 -3.56 5.65
C ASN A 195 -24.35 -4.60 5.05
N ASN A 196 -23.98 -5.87 5.15
CA ASN A 196 -24.84 -6.99 4.75
C ASN A 196 -25.75 -7.48 5.88
N SER A 197 -25.66 -6.89 7.08
CA SER A 197 -26.55 -7.20 8.21
C SER A 197 -27.95 -6.62 8.00
N GLN A 198 -28.85 -6.89 8.95
CA GLN A 198 -30.21 -6.35 8.93
C GLN A 198 -30.34 -5.07 9.78
N ARG A 199 -29.26 -4.62 10.42
CA ARG A 199 -29.29 -3.50 11.37
C ARG A 199 -28.40 -2.35 10.90
N PRO A 200 -28.81 -1.09 11.08
CA PRO A 200 -27.94 0.03 10.78
C PRO A 200 -26.78 0.13 11.79
N VAL A 201 -25.60 0.49 11.29
CA VAL A 201 -24.38 0.63 12.10
C VAL A 201 -23.75 2.00 11.89
N GLN A 202 -23.12 2.53 12.92
CA GLN A 202 -22.29 3.75 12.83
C GLN A 202 -20.85 3.40 13.11
N LEU A 203 -19.96 3.85 12.23
CA LEU A 203 -18.52 3.80 12.43
C LEU A 203 -18.09 4.92 13.37
N LEU A 204 -17.50 4.60 14.52
CA LEU A 204 -17.09 5.54 15.56
C LEU A 204 -15.62 5.87 15.51
N ARG A 205 -14.77 4.85 15.40
CA ARG A 205 -13.31 4.98 15.43
C ARG A 205 -12.67 4.03 14.45
N ARG A 206 -11.44 4.36 14.06
CA ARG A 206 -10.54 3.48 13.33
C ARG A 206 -9.30 3.19 14.16
N HIS A 207 -8.79 2.00 14.03
CA HIS A 207 -7.49 1.59 14.52
C HIS A 207 -6.69 0.98 13.38
N TRP A 208 -5.49 1.49 13.14
CA TRP A 208 -4.55 0.99 12.17
C TRP A 208 -3.30 0.46 12.84
N ILE A 209 -2.83 -0.68 12.37
CA ILE A 209 -1.55 -1.28 12.69
C ILE A 209 -0.75 -1.28 11.40
N VAL A 210 0.29 -0.45 11.36
CA VAL A 210 1.16 -0.28 10.18
C VAL A 210 2.52 -0.84 10.51
N THR A 211 3.00 -1.83 9.75
CA THR A 211 4.32 -2.43 9.91
C THR A 211 5.15 -2.14 8.66
N ASP A 212 6.32 -1.51 8.83
CA ASP A 212 7.22 -1.22 7.73
C ASP A 212 8.05 -2.46 7.30
N GLY A 213 8.83 -2.33 6.22
CA GLY A 213 9.67 -3.41 5.71
C GLY A 213 10.80 -3.84 6.65
N ASN A 214 11.11 -3.05 7.68
CA ASN A 214 12.10 -3.38 8.72
C ASN A 214 11.45 -4.06 9.94
N GLY A 215 10.13 -4.29 9.91
CA GLY A 215 9.38 -4.88 11.02
C GLY A 215 8.97 -3.89 12.12
N ARG A 216 9.23 -2.58 11.93
CA ARG A 216 8.78 -1.56 12.88
C ARG A 216 7.28 -1.37 12.75
N THR A 217 6.58 -1.49 13.88
CA THR A 217 5.10 -1.40 13.92
C THR A 217 4.66 -0.11 14.62
N GLU A 218 3.67 0.55 14.04
CA GLU A 218 3.01 1.74 14.57
C GLU A 218 1.50 1.50 14.69
N ASN A 219 0.92 1.90 15.83
CA ASN A 219 -0.51 1.86 16.09
C ASN A 219 -1.10 3.27 15.96
N ILE A 220 -2.11 3.44 15.10
CA ILE A 220 -2.70 4.75 14.79
C ILE A 220 -4.21 4.69 15.07
N TRP A 221 -4.63 5.44 16.09
CA TRP A 221 -6.04 5.57 16.46
C TRP A 221 -6.62 6.88 15.96
N GLY A 222 -7.91 6.87 15.60
CA GLY A 222 -8.59 8.10 15.20
C GLY A 222 -10.11 7.96 15.23
N ALA A 223 -10.79 9.07 15.52
CA ALA A 223 -12.24 9.15 15.42
C ALA A 223 -12.67 9.11 13.95
N GLY A 224 -13.63 8.28 13.64
CA GLY A 224 -14.19 8.18 12.29
C GLY A 224 -13.18 7.87 11.19
N VAL A 225 -13.57 8.18 9.97
CA VAL A 225 -12.75 8.06 8.75
C VAL A 225 -12.93 9.31 7.91
N VAL A 226 -11.81 9.92 7.46
CA VAL A 226 -11.80 11.14 6.62
C VAL A 226 -12.64 12.29 7.22
N GLY A 227 -12.67 12.41 8.56
CA GLY A 227 -13.42 13.45 9.28
C GLY A 227 -14.88 13.14 9.53
N GLU A 228 -15.38 11.96 9.15
CA GLU A 228 -16.77 11.54 9.29
C GLU A 228 -16.92 10.30 10.18
N GLN A 229 -18.07 10.17 10.83
CA GLN A 229 -18.52 8.96 11.50
C GLN A 229 -19.77 8.44 10.78
N PRO A 230 -19.61 7.78 9.62
CA PRO A 230 -20.72 7.45 8.74
C PRO A 230 -21.66 6.44 9.38
N VAL A 231 -22.96 6.63 9.10
CA VAL A 231 -24.01 5.64 9.36
C VAL A 231 -24.21 4.81 8.09
N ILE A 232 -24.11 3.50 8.21
CA ILE A 232 -24.24 2.56 7.10
C ILE A 232 -25.51 1.72 7.32
N PHE A 233 -26.52 1.96 6.50
CA PHE A 233 -27.79 1.26 6.56
C PHE A 233 -27.67 -0.18 6.01
N PRO A 234 -28.61 -1.07 6.36
CA PRO A 234 -28.65 -2.42 5.78
C PRO A 234 -28.62 -2.40 4.26
N LYS A 235 -27.81 -3.29 3.66
CA LYS A 235 -27.63 -3.43 2.20
C LYS A 235 -27.04 -2.22 1.49
N THR A 236 -26.46 -1.27 2.24
CA THR A 236 -25.74 -0.12 1.70
C THR A 236 -24.24 -0.21 2.02
N GLY A 237 -23.47 0.72 1.46
CA GLY A 237 -22.03 0.80 1.69
C GLY A 237 -21.54 2.23 1.83
N PHE A 238 -20.37 2.35 2.40
CA PHE A 238 -19.59 3.57 2.51
C PHE A 238 -18.20 3.33 1.94
N GLU A 239 -17.67 4.30 1.19
CA GLU A 239 -16.37 4.16 0.55
C GLU A 239 -15.55 5.43 0.75
N TYR A 240 -14.26 5.24 1.04
CA TYR A 240 -13.31 6.34 1.15
C TYR A 240 -11.92 5.94 0.69
N SER A 241 -11.10 6.95 0.41
CA SER A 241 -9.68 6.76 0.10
C SER A 241 -8.82 7.59 1.04
N SER A 242 -7.65 7.06 1.37
CA SER A 242 -6.66 7.74 2.19
C SER A 242 -5.26 7.31 1.76
N ALA A 243 -4.22 7.76 2.46
CA ALA A 243 -2.84 7.41 2.13
C ALA A 243 -2.05 7.10 3.40
N CYS A 244 -1.06 6.22 3.24
CA CYS A 244 -0.09 5.86 4.27
C CYS A 244 1.33 6.13 3.75
N PRO A 245 2.10 7.01 4.38
CA PRO A 245 3.53 7.14 4.11
C PRO A 245 4.30 6.05 4.86
N LEU A 246 5.29 5.45 4.20
CA LEU A 246 6.25 4.54 4.81
C LEU A 246 7.68 5.03 4.59
N SER A 247 8.60 4.59 5.45
CA SER A 247 10.04 4.78 5.29
C SER A 247 10.70 3.70 4.42
N THR A 248 9.96 2.65 4.06
CA THR A 248 10.42 1.49 3.30
C THR A 248 9.58 1.26 2.04
N PRO A 249 10.14 0.61 1.01
CA PRO A 249 9.44 0.36 -0.26
C PRO A 249 8.30 -0.66 -0.16
N ASN A 250 8.20 -1.34 0.96
CA ASN A 250 7.14 -2.28 1.27
C ASN A 250 6.76 -2.22 2.73
N GLY A 251 5.59 -2.73 3.06
CA GLY A 251 5.07 -2.85 4.41
C GLY A 251 3.74 -3.57 4.44
N ARG A 252 3.15 -3.61 5.60
CA ARG A 252 1.86 -4.24 5.88
C ARG A 252 0.98 -3.28 6.65
N MET A 253 -0.31 -3.34 6.37
CA MET A 253 -1.32 -2.58 7.10
C MET A 253 -2.51 -3.47 7.40
N GLU A 254 -3.05 -3.36 8.62
CA GLU A 254 -4.23 -4.07 9.11
C GLU A 254 -4.88 -3.25 10.22
N GLY A 255 -6.00 -3.70 10.78
CA GLY A 255 -6.63 -3.00 11.89
C GLY A 255 -8.09 -3.38 12.09
N ASP A 256 -8.84 -2.43 12.61
CA ASP A 256 -10.27 -2.60 12.85
C ASP A 256 -11.02 -1.25 12.86
N PHE A 257 -12.34 -1.34 12.69
CA PHE A 257 -13.27 -0.26 12.92
C PHE A 257 -14.11 -0.55 14.13
N GLU A 258 -14.11 0.34 15.13
CA GLU A 258 -15.08 0.32 16.22
C GLU A 258 -16.41 0.87 15.69
N MET A 259 -17.46 0.03 15.76
CA MET A 259 -18.79 0.34 15.29
C MET A 259 -19.83 0.10 16.41
N LYS A 260 -21.00 0.70 16.26
CA LYS A 260 -22.17 0.43 17.09
C LYS A 260 -23.44 0.31 16.26
N HIS A 261 -24.40 -0.47 16.73
CA HIS A 261 -25.77 -0.44 16.21
C HIS A 261 -26.51 0.80 16.73
N ILE A 262 -27.24 1.50 15.86
CA ILE A 262 -27.95 2.73 16.20
C ILE A 262 -29.45 2.59 16.32
N ASP A 263 -29.98 1.41 16.04
CA ASP A 263 -31.41 1.07 16.13
C ASP A 263 -31.89 0.85 17.57
N LYS A 264 -30.98 0.74 18.54
CA LYS A 264 -31.29 0.56 19.94
C LYS A 264 -30.39 1.43 20.81
N ALA A 265 -30.98 2.23 21.67
CA ALA A 265 -30.25 3.00 22.66
C ALA A 265 -29.46 2.08 23.61
N GLY A 266 -28.21 2.46 23.93
CA GLY A 266 -27.34 1.67 24.82
C GLY A 266 -26.72 0.43 24.19
N SER A 267 -26.76 0.28 22.86
CA SER A 267 -26.01 -0.79 22.16
C SER A 267 -24.52 -0.70 22.46
N SER A 268 -23.91 -1.85 22.79
CA SER A 268 -22.45 -1.95 22.94
C SER A 268 -21.75 -1.74 21.60
N THR A 269 -20.51 -1.26 21.67
CA THR A 269 -19.63 -1.22 20.51
C THR A 269 -19.08 -2.60 20.18
N PHE A 270 -18.68 -2.79 18.92
CA PHE A 270 -18.03 -4.02 18.45
C PHE A 270 -16.97 -3.65 17.40
N ASN A 271 -15.95 -4.48 17.26
CA ASN A 271 -14.88 -4.26 16.30
C ASN A 271 -15.13 -5.06 15.02
N VAL A 272 -14.94 -4.40 13.89
CA VAL A 272 -15.02 -4.96 12.54
C VAL A 272 -13.62 -5.03 11.98
N ALA A 273 -13.12 -6.23 11.73
CA ALA A 273 -11.76 -6.45 11.31
C ALA A 273 -11.48 -5.90 9.90
N ILE A 274 -10.29 -5.32 9.75
CA ILE A 274 -9.68 -5.00 8.47
C ILE A 274 -8.55 -6.01 8.28
N ALA A 275 -8.75 -6.97 7.37
CA ALA A 275 -7.76 -8.01 7.13
C ALA A 275 -6.44 -7.43 6.61
N PRO A 276 -5.29 -8.08 6.92
CA PRO A 276 -3.99 -7.62 6.49
C PRO A 276 -3.88 -7.47 4.98
N PHE A 277 -3.23 -6.39 4.53
CA PHE A 277 -2.89 -6.15 3.12
C PHE A 277 -1.49 -5.56 3.00
N SER A 278 -0.87 -5.77 1.86
CA SER A 278 0.47 -5.27 1.56
C SER A 278 0.42 -3.82 1.05
N LEU A 279 1.42 -3.05 1.45
CA LEU A 279 1.83 -1.81 0.82
C LEU A 279 3.12 -2.11 0.06
N SER A 280 3.09 -2.19 -1.27
CA SER A 280 4.24 -2.62 -2.07
C SER A 280 4.40 -1.79 -3.33
N ILE A 281 5.63 -1.37 -3.63
CA ILE A 281 5.95 -0.68 -4.89
C ILE A 281 5.85 -1.61 -6.10
N LEU A 282 5.93 -2.93 -5.91
CA LEU A 282 5.77 -3.93 -6.97
C LEU A 282 4.29 -4.26 -7.25
N GLY A 283 3.38 -3.87 -6.34
CA GLY A 283 1.96 -4.20 -6.46
C GLY A 283 1.66 -5.70 -6.35
N ASP A 284 0.45 -6.08 -6.76
CA ASP A 284 0.05 -7.48 -6.84
C ASP A 284 0.55 -8.12 -8.14
N ASP A 285 0.86 -9.43 -8.07
CA ASP A 285 1.23 -10.26 -9.24
C ASP A 285 0.02 -10.59 -10.13
N ASN A 286 -1.09 -9.87 -10.02
CA ASN A 286 -2.23 -10.10 -10.89
C ASN A 286 -1.88 -9.72 -12.33
N VAL A 287 -1.18 -10.61 -13.00
CA VAL A 287 -1.26 -10.71 -14.46
C VAL A 287 -2.68 -11.16 -14.74
N LEU A 288 -3.43 -10.34 -15.44
CA LEU A 288 -4.67 -10.74 -16.07
C LEU A 288 -4.37 -12.00 -16.90
N LEU A 289 -4.88 -13.15 -16.45
CA LEU A 289 -5.12 -14.30 -17.31
C LEU A 289 -6.47 -14.10 -17.94
#